data_e543b27797d0a72e0c597815a9a9abac
#
_entry.id   e543b27797d0a72e0c597815a9a9abac
#
_cell.length_a   1.000
_cell.length_b   1.000
_cell.length_c   1.000
_cell.angle_alpha   90.00
_cell.angle_beta   90.00
_cell.angle_gamma   90.00
#
_symmetry.space_group_name_H-M   'P 1'
#
loop_
_entity.id
_entity.type
_entity.pdbx_description
1 polymer ?
#
loop_
_entity_poly.entity_id
_entity_poly.type
_entity_poly.pdbx_seq_one_letter_code
_entity_poly.pdbx_strand_id
1 'polypeptide(L)'
;SYSASRAALLEVWKMFRKRREWFAANFTQIVYEEWLNEAFLLGRIDLKNYGTDILIDKAWSKSQWNGPSQGQIDPLKEANAAVIRINNGLSTRTRETAELNGGDFELNVGMLAKENKLFEKKGVVINAETTKILESSEE
;
A
#
# COMPACT_ATOMS: atom_id res chain seq x y z
N SER A 1 -11.37 26.81 11.06
CA SER A 1 -11.27 25.77 12.08
C SER A 1 -10.66 24.50 11.50
N TYR A 2 -10.02 23.68 12.31
CA TYR A 2 -9.38 22.42 11.89
C TYR A 2 -10.32 21.46 11.14
N SER A 3 -11.55 21.31 11.62
CA SER A 3 -12.57 20.46 10.98
C SER A 3 -12.98 20.96 9.59
N ALA A 4 -13.10 22.24 9.40
CA ALA A 4 -13.42 22.83 8.10
C ALA A 4 -12.28 22.63 7.09
N SER A 5 -11.05 22.86 7.50
CA SER A 5 -9.86 22.62 6.66
C SER A 5 -9.73 21.14 6.27
N ARG A 6 -9.99 20.22 7.20
CA ARG A 6 -10.00 18.78 6.94
C ARG A 6 -11.10 18.39 5.95
N ALA A 7 -12.31 18.91 6.11
CA ALA A 7 -13.41 18.64 5.18
C ALA A 7 -13.07 19.12 3.76
N ALA A 8 -12.54 20.33 3.61
CA ALA A 8 -12.12 20.87 2.33
C ALA A 8 -11.01 19.99 1.68
N LEU A 9 -10.02 19.57 2.48
CA LEU A 9 -8.94 18.71 2.00
C LEU A 9 -9.47 17.35 1.51
N LEU A 10 -10.43 16.75 2.22
CA LEU A 10 -11.05 15.48 1.82
C LEU A 10 -11.77 15.58 0.47
N GLU A 11 -12.46 16.69 0.20
CA GLU A 11 -13.13 16.91 -1.09
C GLU A 11 -12.11 17.06 -2.24
N VAL A 12 -11.03 17.82 -2.02
CA VAL A 12 -9.94 17.96 -3.00
C VAL A 12 -9.28 16.60 -3.29
N TRP A 13 -9.08 15.77 -2.26
CA TRP A 13 -8.50 14.44 -2.44
C TRP A 13 -9.40 13.46 -3.19
N LYS A 14 -10.72 13.56 -3.08
CA LYS A 14 -11.64 12.79 -3.94
C LYS A 14 -11.39 13.07 -5.42
N MET A 15 -11.22 14.35 -5.76
CA MET A 15 -10.90 14.77 -7.13
C MET A 15 -9.52 14.24 -7.58
N PHE A 16 -8.50 14.33 -6.73
CA PHE A 16 -7.15 13.83 -7.06
C PHE A 16 -7.14 12.31 -7.24
N ARG A 17 -7.84 11.55 -6.39
CA ARG A 17 -7.98 10.09 -6.57
C ARG A 17 -8.64 9.77 -7.91
N LYS A 18 -9.75 10.39 -8.23
CA LYS A 18 -10.46 10.16 -9.50
C LYS A 18 -9.58 10.47 -10.72
N ARG A 19 -8.83 11.57 -10.69
CA ARG A 19 -7.89 11.92 -11.77
C ARG A 19 -6.74 10.92 -11.87
N ARG A 20 -6.22 10.46 -10.75
CA ARG A 20 -5.15 9.45 -10.71
C ARG A 20 -5.63 8.11 -11.25
N GLU A 21 -6.80 7.65 -10.84
CA GLU A 21 -7.42 6.42 -11.35
C GLU A 21 -7.63 6.50 -12.87
N TRP A 22 -8.12 7.63 -13.34
CA TRP A 22 -8.26 7.86 -14.77
C TRP A 22 -6.91 7.83 -15.50
N PHE A 23 -5.90 8.50 -14.97
CA PHE A 23 -4.55 8.52 -15.56
C PHE A 23 -3.92 7.13 -15.53
N ALA A 24 -4.05 6.41 -14.42
CA ALA A 24 -3.55 5.04 -14.30
C ALA A 24 -4.19 4.12 -15.33
N ALA A 25 -5.52 4.17 -15.50
CA ALA A 25 -6.23 3.31 -16.43
C ALA A 25 -5.96 3.65 -17.90
N ASN A 26 -5.82 4.94 -18.24
CA ASN A 26 -5.73 5.39 -19.65
C ASN A 26 -4.30 5.61 -20.13
N PHE A 27 -3.32 5.61 -19.26
CA PHE A 27 -1.92 5.82 -19.63
C PHE A 27 -1.00 4.78 -18.96
N THR A 28 -0.92 4.77 -17.63
CA THR A 28 0.10 3.98 -16.93
C THR A 28 -0.08 2.48 -17.15
N GLN A 29 -1.31 1.99 -17.12
CA GLN A 29 -1.64 0.58 -17.36
C GLN A 29 -1.28 0.17 -18.79
N ILE A 30 -1.59 1.00 -19.77
CA ILE A 30 -1.28 0.72 -21.19
C ILE A 30 0.24 0.63 -21.40
N VAL A 31 1.00 1.60 -20.86
CA VAL A 31 2.46 1.59 -20.95
C VAL A 31 3.06 0.35 -20.26
N TYR A 32 2.49 -0.06 -19.13
CA TYR A 32 2.92 -1.26 -18.42
C TYR A 32 2.65 -2.53 -19.23
N GLU A 33 1.48 -2.66 -19.85
CA GLU A 33 1.12 -3.80 -20.71
C GLU A 33 2.05 -3.91 -21.90
N GLU A 34 2.35 -2.81 -22.57
CA GLU A 34 3.32 -2.77 -23.68
C GLU A 34 4.73 -3.16 -23.23
N TRP A 35 5.18 -2.61 -22.10
CA TRP A 35 6.48 -2.98 -21.53
C TRP A 35 6.54 -4.46 -21.14
N LEU A 36 5.48 -5.00 -20.55
CA LEU A 36 5.40 -6.41 -20.15
C LEU A 36 5.50 -7.33 -21.36
N ASN A 37 4.77 -7.00 -22.42
CA ASN A 37 4.80 -7.72 -23.67
C ASN A 37 6.20 -7.68 -24.33
N GLU A 38 6.81 -6.50 -24.40
CA GLU A 38 8.19 -6.37 -24.92
C GLU A 38 9.20 -7.17 -24.08
N ALA A 39 9.13 -7.09 -22.76
CA ALA A 39 10.02 -7.81 -21.87
C ALA A 39 9.89 -9.32 -22.01
N PHE A 40 8.68 -9.84 -22.22
CA PHE A 40 8.42 -11.24 -22.49
C PHE A 40 8.99 -11.66 -23.87
N LEU A 41 8.72 -10.90 -24.92
CA LEU A 41 9.22 -11.20 -26.27
C LEU A 41 10.75 -11.17 -26.37
N LEU A 42 11.40 -10.32 -25.58
CA LEU A 42 12.86 -10.25 -25.49
C LEU A 42 13.48 -11.31 -24.55
N GLY A 43 12.65 -12.15 -23.93
CA GLY A 43 13.11 -13.19 -23.01
C GLY A 43 13.68 -12.65 -21.69
N ARG A 44 13.36 -11.40 -21.32
CA ARG A 44 13.80 -10.78 -20.03
C ARG A 44 13.04 -11.30 -18.85
N ILE A 45 11.79 -11.72 -19.06
CA ILE A 45 10.91 -12.30 -18.07
C ILE A 45 10.26 -13.56 -18.63
N ASP A 46 10.05 -14.55 -17.76
CA ASP A 46 9.34 -15.77 -18.11
C ASP A 46 7.93 -15.73 -17.51
N LEU A 47 6.93 -15.71 -18.39
CA LEU A 47 5.51 -15.66 -18.02
C LEU A 47 4.82 -16.89 -18.57
N LYS A 48 4.47 -17.82 -17.68
CA LYS A 48 3.86 -19.11 -18.07
C LYS A 48 2.55 -18.89 -18.82
N ASN A 49 2.49 -19.43 -20.06
CA ASN A 49 1.34 -19.37 -20.96
C ASN A 49 0.96 -17.94 -21.42
N TYR A 50 1.83 -16.95 -21.24
CA TYR A 50 1.60 -15.61 -21.80
C TYR A 50 1.59 -15.68 -23.33
N GLY A 51 0.69 -14.92 -23.96
CA GLY A 51 0.50 -14.93 -25.41
C GLY A 51 -0.36 -16.09 -25.93
N THR A 52 -0.89 -16.96 -25.08
CA THR A 52 -1.75 -18.09 -25.49
C THR A 52 -3.24 -17.81 -25.32
N ASP A 53 -3.61 -17.00 -24.36
CA ASP A 53 -4.99 -16.63 -24.03
C ASP A 53 -5.03 -15.22 -23.44
N ILE A 54 -5.94 -14.40 -23.93
CA ILE A 54 -6.12 -13.01 -23.50
C ILE A 54 -6.44 -12.89 -22.00
N LEU A 55 -7.09 -13.88 -21.38
CA LEU A 55 -7.38 -13.87 -19.95
C LEU A 55 -6.12 -14.12 -19.13
N ILE A 56 -5.21 -14.97 -19.63
CA ILE A 56 -3.91 -15.21 -19.00
C ILE A 56 -3.05 -13.96 -19.09
N ASP A 57 -3.02 -13.33 -20.27
CA ASP A 57 -2.26 -12.10 -20.49
C ASP A 57 -2.75 -10.96 -19.57
N LYS A 58 -4.07 -10.81 -19.43
CA LYS A 58 -4.66 -9.85 -18.49
C LYS A 58 -4.41 -10.21 -17.03
N ALA A 59 -4.33 -11.49 -16.68
CA ALA A 59 -3.98 -11.90 -15.32
C ALA A 59 -2.53 -11.51 -14.98
N TRP A 60 -1.59 -11.68 -15.90
CA TRP A 60 -0.20 -11.27 -15.74
C TRP A 60 -0.01 -9.74 -15.72
N SER A 61 -0.79 -9.02 -16.52
CA SER A 61 -0.73 -7.55 -16.58
C SER A 61 -1.54 -6.85 -15.50
N LYS A 62 -2.24 -7.59 -14.64
CA LYS A 62 -2.99 -7.01 -13.53
C LYS A 62 -2.05 -6.29 -12.57
N SER A 63 -2.30 -5.01 -12.34
CA SER A 63 -1.46 -4.16 -11.51
C SER A 63 -2.29 -3.27 -10.59
N GLN A 64 -1.67 -2.79 -9.53
CA GLN A 64 -2.24 -1.80 -8.63
C GLN A 64 -1.34 -0.56 -8.62
N TRP A 65 -1.93 0.58 -8.94
CA TRP A 65 -1.22 1.86 -9.03
C TRP A 65 -1.46 2.67 -7.76
N ASN A 66 -0.44 2.73 -6.91
CA ASN A 66 -0.46 3.52 -5.70
C ASN A 66 0.20 4.88 -5.96
N GLY A 67 -0.42 5.94 -5.52
CA GLY A 67 0.14 7.28 -5.61
C GLY A 67 0.44 7.86 -4.23
N PRO A 68 0.89 9.12 -4.17
CA PRO A 68 1.15 9.79 -2.90
C PRO A 68 -0.05 9.72 -1.97
N SER A 69 0.20 9.53 -0.69
CA SER A 69 -0.81 9.57 0.35
C SER A 69 -1.29 11.01 0.59
N GLN A 70 -2.44 11.14 1.22
CA GLN A 70 -3.05 12.44 1.54
C GLN A 70 -2.21 13.29 2.51
N GLY A 71 -1.18 12.72 3.13
CA GLY A 71 -0.55 13.30 4.29
C GLY A 71 -1.42 13.16 5.55
N GLN A 72 -0.78 12.99 6.68
CA GLN A 72 -1.46 12.78 7.95
C GLN A 72 -1.57 14.11 8.68
N ILE A 73 -2.80 14.54 8.98
CA ILE A 73 -3.05 15.74 9.79
C ILE A 73 -2.92 15.37 11.27
N ASP A 74 -3.36 14.18 11.65
CA ASP A 74 -3.22 13.61 13.00
C ASP A 74 -2.76 12.14 12.84
N PRO A 75 -1.45 11.89 12.84
CA PRO A 75 -0.90 10.57 12.57
C PRO A 75 -1.40 9.50 13.54
N LEU A 76 -1.58 9.85 14.81
CA LEU A 76 -2.03 8.91 15.83
C LEU A 76 -3.48 8.48 15.59
N LYS A 77 -4.39 9.43 15.36
CA LYS A 77 -5.80 9.12 15.08
C LYS A 77 -5.96 8.35 13.78
N GLU A 78 -5.17 8.66 12.78
CA GLU A 78 -5.25 7.96 11.49
C GLU A 78 -4.71 6.54 11.59
N ALA A 79 -3.61 6.31 12.32
CA ALA A 79 -3.08 4.99 12.60
C ALA A 79 -4.08 4.13 13.41
N ASN A 80 -4.68 4.69 14.46
CA ASN A 80 -5.70 4.00 15.25
C ASN A 80 -6.94 3.67 14.42
N ALA A 81 -7.41 4.59 13.58
CA ALA A 81 -8.51 4.34 12.66
C ALA A 81 -8.20 3.21 11.66
N ALA A 82 -6.96 3.12 11.17
CA ALA A 82 -6.50 2.03 10.31
C ALA A 82 -6.56 0.68 11.04
N VAL A 83 -6.06 0.63 12.28
CA VAL A 83 -6.13 -0.60 13.13
C VAL A 83 -7.58 -1.03 13.33
N ILE A 84 -8.48 -0.10 13.65
CA ILE A 84 -9.91 -0.39 13.83
C ILE A 84 -10.53 -0.95 12.54
N ARG A 85 -10.24 -0.36 11.38
CA ARG A 85 -10.75 -0.84 10.08
C ARG A 85 -10.25 -2.25 9.77
N ILE A 86 -8.97 -2.53 10.03
CA ILE A 86 -8.38 -3.86 9.81
C ILE A 86 -9.04 -4.89 10.72
N ASN A 87 -9.15 -4.59 12.03
CA ASN A 87 -9.69 -5.52 13.03
C ASN A 87 -11.17 -5.84 12.79
N ASN A 88 -11.93 -4.91 12.24
CA ASN A 88 -13.34 -5.11 11.88
C ASN A 88 -13.55 -5.63 10.44
N GLY A 89 -12.49 -5.99 9.71
CA GLY A 89 -12.60 -6.51 8.35
C GLY A 89 -13.03 -5.49 7.30
N LEU A 90 -13.00 -4.21 7.62
CA LEU A 90 -13.39 -3.13 6.70
C LEU A 90 -12.26 -2.76 5.72
N SER A 91 -11.03 -3.14 6.03
CA SER A 91 -9.84 -2.90 5.22
C SER A 91 -8.79 -3.99 5.42
N THR A 92 -7.70 -3.94 4.66
CA THR A 92 -6.56 -4.85 4.78
C THR A 92 -5.28 -4.09 5.09
N ARG A 93 -4.28 -4.78 5.68
CA ARG A 93 -2.96 -4.17 5.94
C ARG A 93 -2.32 -3.64 4.67
N THR A 94 -2.40 -4.39 3.57
CA THR A 94 -1.88 -3.97 2.26
C THR A 94 -2.51 -2.65 1.81
N ARG A 95 -3.84 -2.55 1.92
CA ARG A 95 -4.57 -1.34 1.53
C ARG A 95 -4.24 -0.15 2.44
N GLU A 96 -4.25 -0.35 3.76
CA GLU A 96 -3.92 0.73 4.70
C GLU A 96 -2.47 1.20 4.54
N THR A 97 -1.51 0.29 4.31
CA THR A 97 -0.12 0.66 4.03
C THR A 97 -0.01 1.52 2.77
N ALA A 98 -0.69 1.13 1.70
CA ALA A 98 -0.68 1.89 0.45
C ALA A 98 -1.36 3.27 0.60
N GLU A 99 -2.48 3.35 1.34
CA GLU A 99 -3.23 4.59 1.51
C GLU A 99 -2.58 5.56 2.50
N LEU A 100 -1.96 5.08 3.58
CA LEU A 100 -1.36 5.93 4.61
C LEU A 100 0.00 6.52 4.21
N ASN A 101 0.85 5.74 3.57
CA ASN A 101 2.20 6.16 3.25
C ASN A 101 2.69 5.82 1.83
N GLY A 102 1.83 5.22 1.00
CA GLY A 102 2.21 4.77 -0.35
C GLY A 102 3.13 3.56 -0.37
N GLY A 103 3.32 2.88 0.77
CA GLY A 103 4.22 1.74 0.90
C GLY A 103 3.63 0.42 0.40
N ASP A 104 4.46 -0.60 0.41
CA ASP A 104 4.10 -1.98 0.10
C ASP A 104 4.17 -2.83 1.37
N PHE A 105 3.05 -3.47 1.73
CA PHE A 105 2.95 -4.28 2.94
C PHE A 105 3.83 -5.53 2.89
N GLU A 106 3.94 -6.20 1.74
CA GLU A 106 4.74 -7.42 1.63
C GLU A 106 6.22 -7.12 1.75
N LEU A 107 6.67 -6.02 1.13
CA LEU A 107 8.04 -5.53 1.32
C LEU A 107 8.31 -5.18 2.78
N ASN A 108 7.38 -4.50 3.45
CA ASN A 108 7.51 -4.15 4.87
C ASN A 108 7.62 -5.41 5.74
N VAL A 109 6.80 -6.44 5.51
CA VAL A 109 6.87 -7.72 6.23
C VAL A 109 8.22 -8.42 5.97
N GLY A 110 8.68 -8.41 4.72
CA GLY A 110 10.00 -8.95 4.36
C GLY A 110 11.15 -8.23 5.06
N MET A 111 11.08 -6.92 5.22
CA MET A 111 12.07 -6.12 5.95
C MET A 111 12.00 -6.40 7.46
N LEU A 112 10.82 -6.41 8.06
CA LEU A 112 10.62 -6.75 9.48
C LEU A 112 11.16 -8.15 9.81
N ALA A 113 10.98 -9.12 8.95
CA ALA A 113 11.53 -10.45 9.14
C ALA A 113 13.06 -10.47 9.14
N LYS A 114 13.70 -9.65 8.29
CA LYS A 114 15.16 -9.47 8.28
C LYS A 114 15.66 -8.76 9.55
N GLU A 115 14.96 -7.72 9.98
CA GLU A 115 15.27 -6.97 11.20
C GLU A 115 15.17 -7.87 12.44
N ASN A 116 14.11 -8.67 12.57
CA ASN A 116 13.94 -9.61 13.68
C ASN A 116 15.09 -10.63 13.75
N LYS A 117 15.47 -11.22 12.62
CA LYS A 117 16.63 -12.11 12.55
C LYS A 117 17.95 -11.41 12.95
N LEU A 118 18.10 -10.13 12.59
CA LEU A 118 19.27 -9.35 12.98
C LEU A 118 19.30 -9.09 14.49
N PHE A 119 18.14 -8.77 15.09
CA PHE A 119 18.00 -8.57 16.54
C PHE A 119 18.33 -9.85 17.31
N GLU A 120 17.76 -10.99 16.90
CA GLU A 120 18.07 -12.30 17.47
C GLU A 120 19.58 -12.59 17.40
N LYS A 121 20.20 -12.40 16.23
CA LYS A 121 21.64 -12.62 16.03
C LYS A 121 22.52 -11.72 16.89
N LYS A 122 22.06 -10.52 17.21
CA LYS A 122 22.79 -9.52 18.03
C LYS A 122 22.42 -9.58 19.51
N GLY A 123 21.48 -10.46 19.91
CA GLY A 123 21.02 -10.56 21.31
C GLY A 123 20.24 -9.31 21.78
N VAL A 124 19.66 -8.55 20.86
CA VAL A 124 18.85 -7.38 21.16
C VAL A 124 17.40 -7.83 21.38
N VAL A 125 16.85 -7.62 22.55
CA VAL A 125 15.45 -7.87 22.87
C VAL A 125 14.67 -6.57 22.64
N ILE A 126 13.77 -6.58 21.65
CA ILE A 126 12.80 -5.50 21.50
C ILE A 126 11.65 -5.83 22.45
N ASN A 127 11.51 -5.04 23.52
CA ASN A 127 10.39 -5.20 24.43
C ASN A 127 9.09 -4.87 23.70
N ALA A 128 8.20 -5.86 23.62
CA ALA A 128 6.83 -5.70 23.13
C ALA A 128 5.96 -4.77 24.04
N GLU A 129 6.53 -4.23 25.10
CA GLU A 129 5.85 -3.35 26.07
C GLU A 129 5.51 -1.97 25.53
N THR A 130 6.13 -1.54 24.43
CA THR A 130 5.80 -0.23 23.81
C THR A 130 4.37 -0.17 23.25
N THR A 131 3.75 -1.31 23.04
CA THR A 131 2.36 -1.40 22.56
C THR A 131 1.34 -1.23 23.70
N LYS A 132 1.73 -1.49 24.95
CA LYS A 132 0.84 -1.38 26.12
C LYS A 132 0.72 0.04 26.70
N ILE A 133 1.65 0.94 26.38
CA ILE A 133 1.64 2.31 26.89
C ILE A 133 0.49 3.14 26.30
N LEU A 134 -0.04 2.76 25.16
CA LEU A 134 -1.15 3.47 24.52
C LEU A 134 -2.53 3.11 25.09
N GLU A 135 -2.66 1.95 25.77
CA GLU A 135 -3.92 1.53 26.40
C GLU A 135 -4.11 2.09 27.82
N SER A 136 -3.03 2.55 28.48
CA SER A 136 -3.08 3.03 29.86
C SER A 136 -3.21 4.56 30.02
N SER A 137 -3.33 5.30 28.93
CA SER A 137 -3.47 6.78 28.97
C SER A 137 -4.89 7.28 28.71
N GLU A 138 -5.90 6.39 28.72
CA GLU A 138 -7.33 6.72 28.55
C GLU A 138 -8.18 6.32 29.79
N GLU A 139 -7.60 6.32 31.01
CA GLU A 139 -8.36 6.35 32.26
C GLU A 139 -8.32 7.72 32.95
#